data_52feec672f4fb321d8eb964286606dca
#
_entry.id   52feec672f4fb321d8eb964286606dca
#
_cell.length_a   1.000
_cell.length_b   1.000
_cell.length_c   1.000
_cell.angle_alpha   90.00
_cell.angle_beta   90.00
_cell.angle_gamma   90.00
#
_symmetry.space_group_name_H-M   'P 1'
#
loop_
_entity.id
_entity.type
_entity.pdbx_description
1 polymer ?
#
loop_
_entity_poly.entity_id
_entity_poly.type
_entity_poly.pdbx_seq_one_letter_code
_entity_poly.pdbx_strand_id
1 'polypeptide(L)'
;MSVTDKNLAPETAPAVPADVLKEALQAAEEAERSLPATEPRKNEGPVQTLSASGLMKRYGSRRVVKDVSVAVKSGEVVGLLGPNGAGKTTSFYMIVGLVPPNGGKIELNGIDITHLPIFRRARLGVSYLPQEASVFRRLSVEDNIRAVLELQTDEKGRAISKKEIETRLNRLLEELQITHIRTNMALSLSGGERRRTEIARALATNPRFILLDEPFAGVDPIAVIEIQRIVRFLKDRGIGVLITDHNVRETLGICDHAYIINEGEVLASGTPDELVNDQAVRKIYLGENFRM
;
A
#
# COMPACT_ATOMS: atom_id res chain seq x y z
N MET A 1 -1.59 -53.63 -0.36
CA MET A 1 -2.69 -52.68 -0.27
C MET A 1 -2.17 -51.32 -0.70
N SER A 2 -2.50 -50.93 -1.91
CA SER A 2 -2.01 -49.72 -2.60
C SER A 2 -2.88 -48.53 -2.19
N VAL A 3 -2.28 -47.50 -1.64
CA VAL A 3 -2.94 -46.22 -1.38
C VAL A 3 -2.57 -45.29 -2.55
N THR A 4 -3.53 -45.05 -3.40
CA THR A 4 -3.45 -44.15 -4.55
C THR A 4 -3.54 -42.70 -4.06
N ASP A 5 -2.43 -41.97 -4.21
CA ASP A 5 -2.36 -40.50 -4.08
C ASP A 5 -3.24 -39.86 -5.15
N LYS A 6 -4.31 -39.19 -4.74
CA LYS A 6 -5.09 -38.31 -5.62
C LYS A 6 -4.46 -36.90 -5.58
N ASN A 7 -3.72 -36.59 -6.63
CA ASN A 7 -3.33 -35.22 -6.99
C ASN A 7 -4.62 -34.39 -7.21
N LEU A 8 -4.96 -33.53 -6.26
CA LEU A 8 -5.91 -32.43 -6.46
C LEU A 8 -5.15 -31.26 -7.06
N ALA A 9 -5.34 -31.03 -8.36
CA ALA A 9 -4.98 -29.77 -9.00
C ALA A 9 -5.78 -28.62 -8.35
N PRO A 10 -5.23 -27.42 -8.19
CA PRO A 10 -5.99 -26.29 -7.67
C PRO A 10 -7.11 -25.92 -8.66
N GLU A 11 -8.34 -25.93 -8.16
CA GLU A 11 -9.51 -25.45 -8.87
C GLU A 11 -9.29 -23.97 -9.27
N THR A 12 -9.17 -23.71 -10.55
CA THR A 12 -9.14 -22.35 -11.08
C THR A 12 -10.52 -21.73 -10.86
N ALA A 13 -10.57 -20.60 -10.13
CA ALA A 13 -11.79 -19.83 -9.96
C ALA A 13 -12.45 -19.54 -11.33
N PRO A 14 -13.77 -19.63 -11.46
CA PRO A 14 -14.46 -19.38 -12.74
C PRO A 14 -14.19 -17.96 -13.21
N ALA A 15 -13.84 -17.82 -14.49
CA ALA A 15 -13.64 -16.53 -15.13
C ALA A 15 -14.91 -15.69 -15.04
N VAL A 16 -14.80 -14.44 -14.57
CA VAL A 16 -15.92 -13.50 -14.52
C VAL A 16 -16.41 -13.25 -15.95
N PRO A 17 -17.72 -13.36 -16.25
CA PRO A 17 -18.27 -13.10 -17.57
C PRO A 17 -17.94 -11.66 -18.07
N ALA A 18 -17.66 -11.51 -19.35
CA ALA A 18 -17.22 -10.24 -19.93
C ALA A 18 -18.25 -9.11 -19.82
N ASP A 19 -19.52 -9.44 -19.79
CA ASP A 19 -20.65 -8.55 -19.57
C ASP A 19 -20.69 -8.01 -18.13
N VAL A 20 -20.45 -8.86 -17.14
CA VAL A 20 -20.33 -8.46 -15.72
C VAL A 20 -19.12 -7.54 -15.51
N LEU A 21 -18.02 -7.83 -16.20
CA LEU A 21 -16.83 -6.97 -16.15
C LEU A 21 -17.10 -5.61 -16.79
N LYS A 22 -17.87 -5.57 -17.88
CA LYS A 22 -18.23 -4.35 -18.59
C LYS A 22 -19.21 -3.48 -17.79
N GLU A 23 -20.21 -4.08 -17.14
CA GLU A 23 -21.12 -3.38 -16.23
C GLU A 23 -20.39 -2.82 -15.01
N ALA A 24 -19.46 -3.58 -14.44
CA ALA A 24 -18.63 -3.13 -13.33
C ALA A 24 -17.71 -1.96 -13.72
N LEU A 25 -17.14 -1.98 -14.94
CA LEU A 25 -16.35 -0.88 -15.49
C LEU A 25 -17.20 0.37 -15.71
N GLN A 26 -18.42 0.24 -16.26
CA GLN A 26 -19.34 1.35 -16.45
C GLN A 26 -19.81 1.96 -15.12
N ALA A 27 -20.20 1.13 -14.15
CA ALA A 27 -20.54 1.58 -12.81
C ALA A 27 -19.35 2.27 -12.12
N ALA A 28 -18.15 1.80 -12.41
CA ALA A 28 -16.90 2.37 -11.95
C ALA A 28 -16.64 3.77 -12.55
N GLU A 29 -16.88 3.97 -13.85
CA GLU A 29 -16.75 5.27 -14.52
C GLU A 29 -17.85 6.27 -14.09
N GLU A 30 -19.07 5.81 -13.85
CA GLU A 30 -20.15 6.65 -13.32
C GLU A 30 -19.89 7.09 -11.87
N ALA A 31 -19.35 6.21 -11.03
CA ALA A 31 -18.90 6.54 -9.68
C ALA A 31 -17.74 7.55 -9.70
N GLU A 32 -16.84 7.49 -10.69
CA GLU A 32 -15.75 8.46 -10.86
C GLU A 32 -16.27 9.86 -11.24
N ARG A 33 -17.35 9.93 -12.02
CA ARG A 33 -18.02 11.22 -12.36
C ARG A 33 -18.83 11.80 -11.21
N SER A 34 -19.25 10.98 -10.25
CA SER A 34 -20.05 11.41 -9.08
C SER A 34 -19.19 11.79 -7.86
N LEU A 35 -17.86 11.58 -7.91
CA LEU A 35 -16.97 12.07 -6.88
C LEU A 35 -17.03 13.61 -6.88
N PRO A 36 -17.34 14.26 -5.75
CA PRO A 36 -17.16 15.70 -5.67
C PRO A 36 -15.69 15.96 -6.00
N ALA A 37 -15.45 16.93 -6.92
CA ALA A 37 -14.11 17.40 -7.19
C ALA A 37 -13.54 17.92 -5.87
N THR A 38 -12.89 17.05 -5.13
CA THR A 38 -12.09 17.45 -3.99
C THR A 38 -10.95 18.23 -4.61
N GLU A 39 -10.95 19.54 -4.40
CA GLU A 39 -9.79 20.36 -4.75
C GLU A 39 -8.57 19.64 -4.17
N PRO A 40 -7.62 19.23 -5.01
CA PRO A 40 -6.40 18.61 -4.51
C PRO A 40 -5.81 19.65 -3.57
N ARG A 41 -5.66 19.29 -2.28
CA ARG A 41 -4.76 20.07 -1.42
C ARG A 41 -3.39 19.88 -2.05
N LYS A 42 -3.01 20.84 -2.91
CA LYS A 42 -1.62 20.97 -3.32
C LYS A 42 -0.86 21.05 -2.02
N ASN A 43 -0.08 20.02 -1.72
CA ASN A 43 0.94 20.09 -0.71
C ASN A 43 1.94 21.13 -1.26
N GLU A 44 1.68 22.41 -1.02
CA GLU A 44 2.55 23.54 -1.41
C GLU A 44 3.84 23.56 -0.58
N GLY A 45 4.03 22.54 0.25
CA GLY A 45 5.25 22.31 1.00
C GLY A 45 6.38 21.69 0.14
N PRO A 46 7.63 21.77 0.60
CA PRO A 46 8.75 21.13 -0.10
C PRO A 46 8.47 19.61 -0.25
N VAL A 47 8.89 19.06 -1.40
CA VAL A 47 8.81 17.63 -1.67
C VAL A 47 9.50 16.87 -0.55
N GLN A 48 8.76 15.95 0.07
CA GLN A 48 9.28 15.10 1.13
C GLN A 48 9.76 13.78 0.55
N THR A 49 10.74 13.16 1.17
CA THR A 49 11.34 11.92 0.69
C THR A 49 11.49 10.92 1.82
N LEU A 50 11.01 9.71 1.59
CA LEU A 50 11.35 8.52 2.36
C LEU A 50 12.34 7.71 1.54
N SER A 51 13.55 7.51 2.05
CA SER A 51 14.60 6.78 1.33
C SER A 51 15.23 5.70 2.19
N ALA A 52 15.70 4.68 1.53
CA ALA A 52 16.53 3.62 2.07
C ALA A 52 17.76 3.45 1.17
N SER A 53 18.93 3.35 1.74
CA SER A 53 20.20 3.24 1.01
C SER A 53 21.04 2.09 1.56
N GLY A 54 21.50 1.22 0.67
CA GLY A 54 22.43 0.14 1.00
C GLY A 54 21.85 -0.86 2.01
N LEU A 55 20.53 -1.11 2.00
CA LEU A 55 19.93 -2.01 2.98
C LEU A 55 20.49 -3.42 2.86
N MET A 56 20.85 -3.99 4.03
CA MET A 56 21.36 -5.35 4.16
C MET A 56 20.58 -6.10 5.22
N LYS A 57 20.30 -7.40 4.95
CA LYS A 57 19.71 -8.30 5.94
C LYS A 57 20.20 -9.72 5.78
N ARG A 58 20.55 -10.31 6.93
CA ARG A 58 20.97 -11.73 7.05
C ARG A 58 20.15 -12.43 8.13
N TYR A 59 19.72 -13.63 7.84
CA TYR A 59 19.13 -14.56 8.81
C TYR A 59 20.02 -15.80 8.91
N GLY A 60 20.66 -15.97 10.05
CA GLY A 60 21.69 -17.02 10.22
C GLY A 60 22.83 -16.83 9.20
N SER A 61 23.12 -17.85 8.39
CA SER A 61 24.11 -17.80 7.32
C SER A 61 23.58 -17.19 6.02
N ARG A 62 22.26 -17.12 5.82
CA ARG A 62 21.65 -16.67 4.57
C ARG A 62 21.54 -15.14 4.51
N ARG A 63 22.20 -14.52 3.53
CA ARG A 63 22.02 -13.10 3.21
C ARG A 63 20.80 -12.96 2.27
N VAL A 64 19.71 -12.38 2.77
CA VAL A 64 18.43 -12.24 2.06
C VAL A 64 18.38 -10.92 1.31
N VAL A 65 18.91 -9.84 1.90
CA VAL A 65 19.08 -8.53 1.27
C VAL A 65 20.56 -8.20 1.33
N LYS A 66 21.15 -7.89 0.19
CA LYS A 66 22.59 -7.66 0.03
C LYS A 66 22.93 -6.19 -0.12
N ASP A 67 22.17 -5.51 -0.99
CA ASP A 67 22.28 -4.06 -1.24
C ASP A 67 21.00 -3.59 -1.93
N VAL A 68 20.08 -3.02 -1.15
CA VAL A 68 18.83 -2.47 -1.68
C VAL A 68 18.72 -0.99 -1.35
N SER A 69 18.61 -0.18 -2.39
CA SER A 69 18.40 1.26 -2.29
C SER A 69 17.10 1.63 -3.02
N VAL A 70 16.18 2.32 -2.31
CA VAL A 70 14.87 2.75 -2.82
C VAL A 70 14.51 4.12 -2.26
N ALA A 71 13.76 4.90 -3.01
CA ALA A 71 13.26 6.19 -2.56
C ALA A 71 11.82 6.41 -3.03
N VAL A 72 11.03 7.11 -2.23
CA VAL A 72 9.65 7.51 -2.52
C VAL A 72 9.50 8.98 -2.18
N LYS A 73 8.91 9.76 -3.07
CA LYS A 73 8.60 11.17 -2.83
C LYS A 73 7.13 11.34 -2.46
N SER A 74 6.81 12.44 -1.78
CA SER A 74 5.42 12.81 -1.54
C SER A 74 4.68 13.01 -2.88
N GLY A 75 3.47 12.43 -3.00
CA GLY A 75 2.68 12.45 -4.23
C GLY A 75 3.20 11.52 -5.34
N GLU A 76 4.03 10.55 -5.01
CA GLU A 76 4.55 9.54 -5.92
C GLU A 76 4.10 8.15 -5.51
N VAL A 77 3.80 7.29 -6.47
CA VAL A 77 3.52 5.86 -6.26
C VAL A 77 4.72 5.05 -6.75
N VAL A 78 5.34 4.32 -5.84
CA VAL A 78 6.53 3.52 -6.12
C VAL A 78 6.26 2.04 -5.87
N GLY A 79 6.59 1.20 -6.86
CA GLY A 79 6.50 -0.25 -6.78
C GLY A 79 7.82 -0.90 -6.33
N LEU A 80 7.73 -1.90 -5.43
CA LEU A 80 8.84 -2.74 -5.03
C LEU A 80 8.55 -4.18 -5.47
N LEU A 81 9.04 -4.57 -6.64
CA LEU A 81 8.66 -5.76 -7.37
C LEU A 81 9.83 -6.74 -7.51
N GLY A 82 9.57 -7.95 -8.01
CA GLY A 82 10.57 -8.97 -8.26
C GLY A 82 10.06 -10.39 -7.95
N PRO A 83 10.81 -11.44 -8.27
CA PRO A 83 10.41 -12.82 -8.06
C PRO A 83 10.29 -13.19 -6.58
N ASN A 84 9.68 -14.35 -6.30
CA ASN A 84 9.58 -14.88 -4.95
C ASN A 84 10.99 -15.16 -4.38
N GLY A 85 11.19 -14.79 -3.11
CA GLY A 85 12.50 -14.94 -2.46
C GLY A 85 13.55 -13.90 -2.83
N ALA A 86 13.23 -12.92 -3.67
CA ALA A 86 14.16 -11.86 -4.07
C ALA A 86 14.56 -10.89 -2.94
N GLY A 87 13.85 -10.87 -1.82
CA GLY A 87 14.13 -9.98 -0.70
C GLY A 87 13.14 -8.80 -0.57
N LYS A 88 12.11 -8.70 -1.41
CA LYS A 88 11.10 -7.62 -1.40
C LYS A 88 10.49 -7.37 -0.02
N THR A 89 9.78 -8.37 0.52
CA THR A 89 9.09 -8.28 1.80
C THR A 89 10.05 -7.93 2.94
N THR A 90 11.27 -8.49 2.92
CA THR A 90 12.29 -8.16 3.92
C THR A 90 12.73 -6.71 3.83
N SER A 91 12.99 -6.20 2.60
CA SER A 91 13.36 -4.80 2.37
C SER A 91 12.23 -3.86 2.77
N PHE A 92 11.01 -4.20 2.38
CA PHE A 92 9.81 -3.45 2.74
C PHE A 92 9.62 -3.40 4.27
N TYR A 93 9.74 -4.53 4.97
CA TYR A 93 9.61 -4.58 6.44
C TYR A 93 10.73 -3.84 7.17
N MET A 94 11.92 -3.74 6.60
CA MET A 94 12.96 -2.87 7.12
C MET A 94 12.55 -1.39 7.02
N ILE A 95 11.97 -0.97 5.89
CA ILE A 95 11.48 0.39 5.68
C ILE A 95 10.27 0.70 6.60
N VAL A 96 9.37 -0.25 6.80
CA VAL A 96 8.25 -0.13 7.75
C VAL A 96 8.74 -0.01 9.22
N GLY A 97 9.85 -0.65 9.56
CA GLY A 97 10.37 -0.73 10.92
C GLY A 97 9.91 -1.95 11.72
N LEU A 98 9.47 -3.00 11.01
CA LEU A 98 9.13 -4.31 11.58
C LEU A 98 10.37 -5.21 11.73
N VAL A 99 11.34 -5.04 10.84
CA VAL A 99 12.59 -5.81 10.82
C VAL A 99 13.78 -4.85 10.89
N PRO A 100 14.69 -4.98 11.85
CA PRO A 100 15.89 -4.14 11.88
C PRO A 100 16.87 -4.58 10.77
N PRO A 101 17.45 -3.63 10.00
CA PRO A 101 18.51 -3.95 9.04
C PRO A 101 19.81 -4.34 9.74
N ASN A 102 20.67 -5.09 9.04
CA ASN A 102 22.05 -5.35 9.48
C ASN A 102 23.04 -4.30 8.95
N GLY A 103 22.63 -3.51 7.96
CA GLY A 103 23.41 -2.43 7.37
C GLY A 103 22.51 -1.58 6.48
N GLY A 104 23.06 -0.46 6.03
CA GLY A 104 22.34 0.55 5.28
C GLY A 104 21.67 1.57 6.18
N LYS A 105 20.92 2.50 5.57
CA LYS A 105 20.30 3.64 6.23
C LYS A 105 18.90 3.87 5.71
N ILE A 106 17.99 4.27 6.59
CA ILE A 106 16.61 4.65 6.25
C ILE A 106 16.40 6.08 6.74
N GLU A 107 15.99 6.97 5.85
CA GLU A 107 15.86 8.39 6.14
C GLU A 107 14.48 8.93 5.74
N LEU A 108 13.96 9.82 6.56
CA LEU A 108 12.78 10.63 6.26
C LEU A 108 13.22 12.09 6.21
N ASN A 109 13.24 12.68 5.01
CA ASN A 109 13.71 14.06 4.79
C ASN A 109 15.13 14.30 5.33
N GLY A 110 16.04 13.34 5.17
CA GLY A 110 17.41 13.41 5.69
C GLY A 110 17.55 13.08 7.18
N ILE A 111 16.45 12.87 7.89
CA ILE A 111 16.47 12.44 9.30
C ILE A 111 16.60 10.92 9.33
N ASP A 112 17.61 10.41 10.01
CA ASP A 112 17.84 8.98 10.19
C ASP A 112 16.75 8.35 11.07
N ILE A 113 16.00 7.42 10.50
CA ILE A 113 14.96 6.65 11.17
C ILE A 113 15.28 5.14 11.21
N THR A 114 16.50 4.73 10.87
CA THR A 114 16.92 3.34 10.67
C THR A 114 16.55 2.44 11.84
N HIS A 115 16.79 2.91 13.06
CA HIS A 115 16.56 2.14 14.29
C HIS A 115 15.26 2.52 15.01
N LEU A 116 14.43 3.40 14.42
CA LEU A 116 13.14 3.75 15.01
C LEU A 116 12.13 2.62 14.80
N PRO A 117 11.43 2.20 15.87
CA PRO A 117 10.35 1.21 15.75
C PRO A 117 9.15 1.80 14.98
N ILE A 118 8.31 0.92 14.43
CA ILE A 118 7.16 1.27 13.59
C ILE A 118 6.26 2.38 14.19
N PHE A 119 5.98 2.33 15.49
CA PHE A 119 5.11 3.33 16.13
C PHE A 119 5.73 4.74 16.16
N ARG A 120 7.05 4.86 16.21
CA ARG A 120 7.75 6.14 16.09
C ARG A 120 7.76 6.64 14.65
N ARG A 121 7.96 5.74 13.67
CA ARG A 121 7.85 6.08 12.25
C ARG A 121 6.44 6.55 11.91
N ALA A 122 5.40 5.92 12.48
CA ALA A 122 4.01 6.35 12.31
C ALA A 122 3.77 7.78 12.81
N ARG A 123 4.34 8.16 13.96
CA ARG A 123 4.28 9.54 14.46
C ARG A 123 5.03 10.56 13.60
N LEU A 124 6.01 10.11 12.82
CA LEU A 124 6.72 10.94 11.84
C LEU A 124 5.99 11.00 10.49
N GLY A 125 4.85 10.31 10.36
CA GLY A 125 4.03 10.33 9.17
C GLY A 125 4.27 9.17 8.20
N VAL A 126 4.84 8.05 8.63
CA VAL A 126 4.99 6.82 7.83
C VAL A 126 3.99 5.79 8.32
N SER A 127 2.88 5.62 7.60
CA SER A 127 1.85 4.63 7.91
C SER A 127 2.07 3.33 7.15
N TYR A 128 1.64 2.22 7.77
CA TYR A 128 1.70 0.89 7.20
C TYR A 128 0.32 0.26 7.12
N LEU A 129 0.00 -0.31 5.98
CA LEU A 129 -1.23 -1.03 5.73
C LEU A 129 -0.90 -2.48 5.36
N PRO A 130 -1.10 -3.44 6.26
CA PRO A 130 -0.78 -4.84 6.03
C PRO A 130 -1.68 -5.48 4.97
N GLN A 131 -1.24 -6.63 4.47
CA GLN A 131 -2.03 -7.50 3.59
C GLN A 131 -3.29 -8.01 4.29
N GLU A 132 -3.15 -8.45 5.55
CA GLU A 132 -4.28 -8.93 6.34
C GLU A 132 -5.14 -7.78 6.88
N ALA A 133 -6.44 -8.05 7.02
CA ALA A 133 -7.39 -7.08 7.53
C ALA A 133 -7.03 -6.59 8.94
N SER A 134 -6.82 -5.28 9.08
CA SER A 134 -6.37 -4.63 10.31
C SER A 134 -7.47 -3.95 11.12
N VAL A 135 -8.74 -4.00 10.68
CA VAL A 135 -9.87 -3.38 11.38
C VAL A 135 -10.15 -4.06 12.74
N PHE A 136 -10.55 -3.28 13.71
CA PHE A 136 -11.10 -3.79 14.96
C PHE A 136 -12.50 -4.34 14.70
N ARG A 137 -12.60 -5.65 14.51
CA ARG A 137 -13.81 -6.34 14.01
C ARG A 137 -15.07 -6.10 14.86
N ARG A 138 -14.92 -5.84 16.16
CA ARG A 138 -16.00 -5.61 17.14
C ARG A 138 -16.30 -4.14 17.40
N LEU A 139 -15.70 -3.24 16.63
CA LEU A 139 -16.01 -1.82 16.65
C LEU A 139 -16.80 -1.43 15.42
N SER A 140 -17.57 -0.35 15.50
CA SER A 140 -18.20 0.28 14.35
C SER A 140 -17.15 0.89 13.41
N VAL A 141 -17.54 1.28 12.20
CA VAL A 141 -16.68 2.01 11.28
C VAL A 141 -16.18 3.30 11.92
N GLU A 142 -17.09 4.10 12.51
CA GLU A 142 -16.70 5.35 13.18
C GLU A 142 -15.78 5.12 14.36
N ASP A 143 -16.02 4.09 15.19
CA ASP A 143 -15.18 3.81 16.35
C ASP A 143 -13.80 3.33 15.94
N ASN A 144 -13.69 2.59 14.83
CA ASN A 144 -12.41 2.22 14.24
C ASN A 144 -11.55 3.45 13.88
N ILE A 145 -12.15 4.48 13.31
CA ILE A 145 -11.46 5.71 12.91
C ILE A 145 -11.23 6.61 14.15
N ARG A 146 -12.25 6.75 15.01
CA ARG A 146 -12.20 7.55 16.23
C ARG A 146 -11.08 7.12 17.17
N ALA A 147 -10.91 5.81 17.37
CA ALA A 147 -9.84 5.26 18.21
C ALA A 147 -8.44 5.73 17.79
N VAL A 148 -8.22 5.95 16.49
CA VAL A 148 -6.96 6.49 15.98
C VAL A 148 -6.88 8.01 16.14
N LEU A 149 -8.00 8.72 15.90
CA LEU A 149 -8.07 10.18 16.05
C LEU A 149 -7.84 10.61 17.51
N GLU A 150 -8.34 9.85 18.49
CA GLU A 150 -8.14 10.13 19.93
C GLU A 150 -6.67 10.07 20.37
N LEU A 151 -5.84 9.34 19.63
CA LEU A 151 -4.39 9.26 19.88
C LEU A 151 -3.61 10.41 19.24
N GLN A 152 -4.27 11.27 18.44
CA GLN A 152 -3.60 12.37 17.77
C GLN A 152 -3.43 13.58 18.70
N THR A 153 -2.37 14.32 18.44
CA THR A 153 -2.05 15.55 19.18
C THR A 153 -2.01 16.76 18.24
N ASP A 154 -2.23 17.94 18.80
CA ASP A 154 -1.99 19.21 18.13
C ASP A 154 -0.47 19.50 18.01
N GLU A 155 -0.11 20.60 17.35
CA GLU A 155 1.29 21.05 17.19
C GLU A 155 2.01 21.30 18.53
N LYS A 156 1.26 21.48 19.62
CA LYS A 156 1.77 21.68 20.98
C LYS A 156 1.86 20.38 21.77
N GLY A 157 1.60 19.23 21.13
CA GLY A 157 1.61 17.90 21.77
C GLY A 157 0.41 17.62 22.69
N ARG A 158 -0.67 18.43 22.64
CA ARG A 158 -1.89 18.23 23.43
C ARG A 158 -2.90 17.41 22.63
N ALA A 159 -3.69 16.58 23.30
CA ALA A 159 -4.78 15.84 22.65
C ALA A 159 -5.71 16.80 21.90
N ILE A 160 -6.11 16.44 20.68
CA ILE A 160 -7.07 17.21 19.89
C ILE A 160 -8.45 17.20 20.57
N SER A 161 -9.22 18.27 20.38
CA SER A 161 -10.54 18.41 21.01
C SER A 161 -11.56 17.42 20.44
N LYS A 162 -12.59 17.08 21.22
CA LYS A 162 -13.71 16.24 20.75
C LYS A 162 -14.37 16.80 19.48
N LYS A 163 -14.49 18.12 19.36
CA LYS A 163 -15.02 18.79 18.18
C LYS A 163 -14.13 18.56 16.96
N GLU A 164 -12.83 18.65 17.13
CA GLU A 164 -11.87 18.40 16.06
C GLU A 164 -11.87 16.92 15.63
N ILE A 165 -11.96 16.00 16.60
CA ILE A 165 -12.10 14.55 16.31
C ILE A 165 -13.33 14.33 15.43
N GLU A 166 -14.49 14.89 15.81
CA GLU A 166 -15.75 14.71 15.06
C GLU A 166 -15.67 15.33 13.66
N THR A 167 -15.06 16.50 13.53
CA THR A 167 -14.83 17.14 12.22
C THR A 167 -13.96 16.28 11.32
N ARG A 168 -12.84 15.76 11.81
CA ARG A 168 -11.94 14.89 11.04
C ARG A 168 -12.59 13.56 10.70
N LEU A 169 -13.34 12.98 11.64
CA LEU A 169 -14.07 11.73 11.43
C LEU A 169 -15.07 11.87 10.29
N ASN A 170 -15.95 12.88 10.35
CA ASN A 170 -16.96 13.12 9.31
C ASN A 170 -16.31 13.32 7.95
N ARG A 171 -15.25 14.09 7.89
CA ARG A 171 -14.50 14.33 6.66
C ARG A 171 -13.91 13.01 6.09
N LEU A 172 -13.31 12.14 6.90
CA LEU A 172 -12.76 10.86 6.44
C LEU A 172 -13.86 9.91 5.94
N LEU A 173 -15.01 9.89 6.61
CA LEU A 173 -16.18 9.10 6.19
C LEU A 173 -16.70 9.55 4.82
N GLU A 174 -16.79 10.87 4.58
CA GLU A 174 -17.21 11.47 3.31
C GLU A 174 -16.20 11.19 2.20
N GLU A 175 -14.92 11.50 2.43
CA GLU A 175 -13.84 11.35 1.45
C GLU A 175 -13.69 9.89 0.96
N LEU A 176 -13.91 8.91 1.84
CA LEU A 176 -13.85 7.49 1.48
C LEU A 176 -15.22 6.87 1.18
N GLN A 177 -16.27 7.68 1.11
CA GLN A 177 -17.62 7.25 0.77
C GLN A 177 -18.16 6.12 1.66
N ILE A 178 -17.89 6.17 2.95
CA ILE A 178 -18.31 5.18 3.95
C ILE A 178 -19.25 5.77 5.01
N THR A 179 -19.82 6.95 4.77
CA THR A 179 -20.77 7.60 5.68
C THR A 179 -22.02 6.75 5.91
N HIS A 180 -22.52 6.08 4.87
CA HIS A 180 -23.72 5.24 4.92
C HIS A 180 -23.56 3.98 5.80
N ILE A 181 -22.32 3.56 6.08
CA ILE A 181 -22.02 2.42 6.94
C ILE A 181 -21.37 2.84 8.26
N ARG A 182 -21.45 4.12 8.63
CA ARG A 182 -20.80 4.71 9.79
C ARG A 182 -20.95 3.89 11.07
N THR A 183 -22.18 3.43 11.36
CA THR A 183 -22.54 2.68 12.57
C THR A 183 -22.43 1.16 12.39
N ASN A 184 -22.13 0.67 11.18
CA ASN A 184 -22.01 -0.76 10.94
C ASN A 184 -20.77 -1.31 11.66
N MET A 185 -20.93 -2.52 12.21
CA MET A 185 -19.81 -3.24 12.81
C MET A 185 -18.82 -3.69 11.73
N ALA A 186 -17.53 -3.54 11.98
CA ALA A 186 -16.49 -3.87 10.99
C ALA A 186 -16.48 -5.36 10.59
N LEU A 187 -17.07 -6.24 11.41
CA LEU A 187 -17.24 -7.65 11.08
C LEU A 187 -18.19 -7.88 9.90
N SER A 188 -19.19 -7.02 9.70
CA SER A 188 -20.23 -7.15 8.67
C SER A 188 -19.88 -6.48 7.34
N LEU A 189 -18.71 -5.82 7.25
CA LEU A 189 -18.30 -5.07 6.07
C LEU A 189 -17.89 -6.00 4.92
N SER A 190 -18.27 -5.62 3.70
CA SER A 190 -17.70 -6.17 2.47
C SER A 190 -16.18 -5.92 2.40
N GLY A 191 -15.49 -6.60 1.48
CA GLY A 191 -14.04 -6.42 1.29
C GLY A 191 -13.67 -4.97 0.98
N GLY A 192 -14.38 -4.32 0.05
CA GLY A 192 -14.15 -2.93 -0.33
C GLY A 192 -14.45 -1.93 0.80
N GLU A 193 -15.57 -2.09 1.51
CA GLU A 193 -15.90 -1.23 2.66
C GLU A 193 -14.88 -1.37 3.78
N ARG A 194 -14.43 -2.59 4.04
CA ARG A 194 -13.37 -2.86 5.02
C ARG A 194 -12.07 -2.18 4.63
N ARG A 195 -11.66 -2.29 3.36
CA ARG A 195 -10.43 -1.65 2.86
C ARG A 195 -10.51 -0.14 2.96
N ARG A 196 -11.64 0.48 2.60
CA ARG A 196 -11.87 1.92 2.78
C ARG A 196 -11.80 2.34 4.25
N THR A 197 -12.35 1.53 5.17
CA THR A 197 -12.25 1.78 6.61
C THR A 197 -10.81 1.71 7.12
N GLU A 198 -10.01 0.74 6.65
CA GLU A 198 -8.58 0.63 6.99
C GLU A 198 -7.79 1.86 6.53
N ILE A 199 -8.09 2.34 5.32
CA ILE A 199 -7.46 3.53 4.78
C ILE A 199 -7.89 4.78 5.53
N ALA A 200 -9.17 4.90 5.92
CA ALA A 200 -9.65 5.98 6.79
C ALA A 200 -8.86 6.02 8.10
N ARG A 201 -8.59 4.86 8.70
CA ARG A 201 -7.76 4.73 9.91
C ARG A 201 -6.31 5.16 9.66
N ALA A 202 -5.74 4.75 8.53
CA ALA A 202 -4.39 5.18 8.16
C ALA A 202 -4.33 6.70 7.96
N LEU A 203 -5.29 7.28 7.25
CA LEU A 203 -5.40 8.72 7.02
C LEU A 203 -5.68 9.53 8.28
N ALA A 204 -6.30 8.93 9.31
CA ALA A 204 -6.53 9.57 10.59
C ALA A 204 -5.23 9.98 11.31
N THR A 205 -4.10 9.32 11.00
CA THR A 205 -2.77 9.70 11.48
C THR A 205 -2.13 10.87 10.72
N ASN A 206 -2.81 11.41 9.68
CA ASN A 206 -2.29 12.44 8.77
C ASN A 206 -0.93 12.06 8.15
N PRO A 207 -0.80 10.90 7.48
CA PRO A 207 0.46 10.38 7.00
C PRO A 207 1.01 11.19 5.83
N ARG A 208 2.33 11.18 5.70
CA ARG A 208 3.07 11.70 4.53
C ARG A 208 3.41 10.59 3.55
N PHE A 209 3.56 9.38 4.08
CA PHE A 209 3.82 8.16 3.33
C PHE A 209 2.93 7.03 3.82
N ILE A 210 2.41 6.23 2.89
CA ILE A 210 1.68 5.00 3.19
C ILE A 210 2.38 3.84 2.48
N LEU A 211 2.70 2.80 3.25
CA LEU A 211 3.32 1.59 2.76
C LEU A 211 2.28 0.49 2.68
N LEU A 212 2.02 -0.03 1.48
CA LEU A 212 1.00 -1.04 1.19
C LEU A 212 1.67 -2.39 0.93
N ASP A 213 1.32 -3.38 1.76
CA ASP A 213 1.85 -4.73 1.65
C ASP A 213 0.86 -5.61 0.87
N GLU A 214 1.26 -6.05 -0.31
CA GLU A 214 0.51 -6.92 -1.21
C GLU A 214 -0.99 -6.56 -1.35
N PRO A 215 -1.33 -5.30 -1.71
CA PRO A 215 -2.72 -4.86 -1.73
C PRO A 215 -3.60 -5.57 -2.77
N PHE A 216 -3.01 -6.20 -3.80
CA PHE A 216 -3.72 -6.92 -4.86
C PHE A 216 -3.74 -8.44 -4.65
N ALA A 217 -3.16 -8.95 -3.56
CA ALA A 217 -3.09 -10.38 -3.32
C ALA A 217 -4.47 -10.98 -3.01
N GLY A 218 -4.87 -11.97 -3.81
CA GLY A 218 -6.11 -12.72 -3.56
C GLY A 218 -7.40 -11.92 -3.69
N VAL A 219 -7.38 -10.77 -4.39
CA VAL A 219 -8.57 -9.95 -4.63
C VAL A 219 -9.13 -10.18 -6.03
N ASP A 220 -10.44 -10.00 -6.18
CA ASP A 220 -11.11 -10.07 -7.48
C ASP A 220 -10.85 -8.82 -8.34
N PRO A 221 -11.10 -8.87 -9.66
CA PRO A 221 -10.81 -7.75 -10.57
C PRO A 221 -11.53 -6.44 -10.22
N ILE A 222 -12.73 -6.50 -9.61
CA ILE A 222 -13.48 -5.30 -9.20
C ILE A 222 -12.77 -4.65 -8.01
N ALA A 223 -12.33 -5.46 -7.04
CA ALA A 223 -11.57 -4.97 -5.90
C ALA A 223 -10.21 -4.40 -6.31
N VAL A 224 -9.54 -4.93 -7.35
CA VAL A 224 -8.33 -4.33 -7.93
C VAL A 224 -8.58 -2.90 -8.38
N ILE A 225 -9.66 -2.64 -9.14
CA ILE A 225 -10.02 -1.29 -9.60
C ILE A 225 -10.25 -0.35 -8.41
N GLU A 226 -10.94 -0.80 -7.38
CA GLU A 226 -11.16 -0.01 -6.16
C GLU A 226 -9.85 0.35 -5.46
N ILE A 227 -8.94 -0.61 -5.30
CA ILE A 227 -7.63 -0.38 -4.69
C ILE A 227 -6.81 0.61 -5.51
N GLN A 228 -6.81 0.47 -6.84
CA GLN A 228 -6.12 1.40 -7.73
C GLN A 228 -6.66 2.83 -7.60
N ARG A 229 -7.98 3.00 -7.47
CA ARG A 229 -8.61 4.33 -7.20
C ARG A 229 -8.15 4.90 -5.88
N ILE A 230 -8.13 4.09 -4.84
CA ILE A 230 -7.66 4.51 -3.54
C ILE A 230 -6.19 4.95 -3.59
N VAL A 231 -5.33 4.23 -4.29
CA VAL A 231 -3.92 4.62 -4.45
C VAL A 231 -3.78 5.94 -5.19
N ARG A 232 -4.56 6.16 -6.28
CA ARG A 232 -4.59 7.45 -6.97
C ARG A 232 -5.07 8.58 -6.05
N PHE A 233 -6.14 8.34 -5.30
CA PHE A 233 -6.64 9.30 -4.30
C PHE A 233 -5.57 9.67 -3.25
N LEU A 234 -4.78 8.71 -2.76
CA LEU A 234 -3.67 8.99 -1.85
C LEU A 234 -2.58 9.84 -2.51
N LYS A 235 -2.20 9.51 -3.75
CA LYS A 235 -1.26 10.28 -4.56
C LYS A 235 -1.71 11.72 -4.77
N ASP A 236 -2.98 11.92 -5.17
CA ASP A 236 -3.56 13.25 -5.43
C ASP A 236 -3.61 14.12 -4.16
N ARG A 237 -3.62 13.50 -2.99
CA ARG A 237 -3.46 14.18 -1.69
C ARG A 237 -2.01 14.52 -1.37
N GLY A 238 -1.08 14.23 -2.24
CA GLY A 238 0.35 14.44 -2.03
C GLY A 238 0.99 13.43 -1.07
N ILE A 239 0.34 12.28 -0.82
CA ILE A 239 0.90 11.21 0.00
C ILE A 239 1.78 10.33 -0.89
N GLY A 240 3.03 10.09 -0.47
CA GLY A 240 3.90 9.11 -1.13
C GLY A 240 3.45 7.69 -0.80
N VAL A 241 3.37 6.83 -1.81
CA VAL A 241 2.91 5.44 -1.65
C VAL A 241 4.02 4.48 -2.07
N LEU A 242 4.40 3.55 -1.19
CA LEU A 242 5.26 2.42 -1.53
C LEU A 242 4.44 1.14 -1.51
N ILE A 243 4.46 0.40 -2.62
CA ILE A 243 3.69 -0.83 -2.79
C ILE A 243 4.65 -1.99 -3.01
N THR A 244 4.48 -3.09 -2.28
CA THR A 244 5.04 -4.38 -2.65
C THR A 244 3.93 -5.33 -3.04
N ASP A 245 4.06 -6.00 -4.19
CA ASP A 245 3.07 -6.99 -4.64
C ASP A 245 3.74 -8.01 -5.58
N HIS A 246 3.05 -9.11 -5.80
CA HIS A 246 3.40 -10.11 -6.81
C HIS A 246 2.57 -9.96 -8.11
N ASN A 247 1.48 -9.19 -8.08
CA ASN A 247 0.66 -8.84 -9.24
C ASN A 247 1.30 -7.67 -10.01
N VAL A 248 2.23 -8.01 -10.90
CA VAL A 248 3.08 -7.04 -11.58
C VAL A 248 2.30 -6.04 -12.42
N ARG A 249 1.33 -6.56 -13.22
CA ARG A 249 0.54 -5.73 -14.14
C ARG A 249 -0.26 -4.68 -13.39
N GLU A 250 -1.00 -5.10 -12.35
CA GLU A 250 -1.84 -4.24 -11.54
C GLU A 250 -1.02 -3.18 -10.83
N THR A 251 0.17 -3.55 -10.35
CA THR A 251 1.08 -2.64 -9.64
C THR A 251 1.75 -1.66 -10.58
N LEU A 252 2.35 -2.13 -11.69
CA LEU A 252 2.97 -1.23 -12.67
C LEU A 252 1.97 -0.26 -13.28
N GLY A 253 0.71 -0.70 -13.47
CA GLY A 253 -0.37 0.15 -14.02
C GLY A 253 -0.73 1.38 -13.18
N ILE A 254 -0.26 1.48 -11.94
CA ILE A 254 -0.52 2.63 -11.05
C ILE A 254 0.75 3.31 -10.52
N CYS A 255 1.92 2.74 -10.77
CA CYS A 255 3.19 3.29 -10.31
C CYS A 255 3.70 4.39 -11.24
N ASP A 256 4.33 5.41 -10.64
CA ASP A 256 5.14 6.40 -11.37
C ASP A 256 6.55 5.87 -11.60
N HIS A 257 7.04 5.08 -10.64
CA HIS A 257 8.37 4.49 -10.64
C HIS A 257 8.32 3.10 -9.98
N ALA A 258 9.21 2.20 -10.36
CA ALA A 258 9.35 0.93 -9.66
C ALA A 258 10.80 0.46 -9.58
N TYR A 259 11.06 -0.37 -8.58
CA TYR A 259 12.32 -1.08 -8.36
C TYR A 259 12.08 -2.57 -8.51
N ILE A 260 12.85 -3.22 -9.35
CA ILE A 260 12.84 -4.68 -9.50
C ILE A 260 13.97 -5.25 -8.66
N ILE A 261 13.61 -5.99 -7.61
CA ILE A 261 14.58 -6.68 -6.77
C ILE A 261 14.78 -8.11 -7.28
N ASN A 262 16.02 -8.51 -7.37
CA ASN A 262 16.42 -9.88 -7.63
C ASN A 262 17.61 -10.27 -6.75
N GLU A 263 17.58 -11.46 -6.15
CA GLU A 263 18.65 -12.01 -5.31
C GLU A 263 19.20 -11.05 -4.23
N GLY A 264 18.33 -10.21 -3.66
CA GLY A 264 18.67 -9.27 -2.59
C GLY A 264 19.30 -7.97 -3.04
N GLU A 265 19.26 -7.65 -4.33
CA GLU A 265 19.79 -6.43 -4.94
C GLU A 265 18.78 -5.80 -5.88
N VAL A 266 18.92 -4.50 -6.18
CA VAL A 266 18.11 -3.83 -7.20
C VAL A 266 18.65 -4.22 -8.58
N LEU A 267 17.88 -4.99 -9.33
CA LEU A 267 18.19 -5.41 -10.71
C LEU A 267 18.01 -4.25 -11.68
N ALA A 268 16.89 -3.53 -11.55
CA ALA A 268 16.54 -2.39 -12.40
C ALA A 268 15.61 -1.43 -11.65
N SER A 269 15.61 -0.17 -12.05
CA SER A 269 14.65 0.83 -11.57
C SER A 269 14.33 1.82 -12.69
N GLY A 270 13.10 2.29 -12.73
CA GLY A 270 12.62 3.21 -13.77
C GLY A 270 11.11 3.35 -13.78
N THR A 271 10.61 4.02 -14.79
CA THR A 271 9.18 4.08 -15.08
C THR A 271 8.66 2.70 -15.50
N PRO A 272 7.35 2.44 -15.40
CA PRO A 272 6.75 1.18 -15.89
C PRO A 272 7.15 0.84 -17.34
N ASP A 273 7.13 1.83 -18.23
CA ASP A 273 7.48 1.63 -19.65
C ASP A 273 8.95 1.23 -19.83
N GLU A 274 9.87 1.84 -19.10
CA GLU A 274 11.29 1.49 -19.13
C GLU A 274 11.50 0.05 -18.65
N LEU A 275 10.87 -0.33 -17.54
CA LEU A 275 11.01 -1.66 -16.94
C LEU A 275 10.40 -2.77 -17.79
N VAL A 276 9.25 -2.53 -18.43
CA VAL A 276 8.61 -3.50 -19.33
C VAL A 276 9.45 -3.75 -20.58
N ASN A 277 10.24 -2.77 -21.03
CA ASN A 277 11.13 -2.88 -22.19
C ASN A 277 12.55 -3.33 -21.82
N ASP A 278 12.90 -3.39 -20.54
CA ASP A 278 14.22 -3.85 -20.10
C ASP A 278 14.39 -5.36 -20.33
N GLN A 279 15.45 -5.73 -21.05
CA GLN A 279 15.71 -7.14 -21.42
C GLN A 279 16.03 -8.02 -20.22
N ALA A 280 16.76 -7.50 -19.22
CA ALA A 280 17.09 -8.26 -18.01
C ALA A 280 15.85 -8.49 -17.15
N VAL A 281 15.00 -7.48 -16.99
CA VAL A 281 13.72 -7.58 -16.29
C VAL A 281 12.78 -8.57 -16.97
N ARG A 282 12.65 -8.53 -18.30
CA ARG A 282 11.84 -9.50 -19.07
C ARG A 282 12.36 -10.92 -18.89
N LYS A 283 13.65 -11.14 -19.01
CA LYS A 283 14.27 -12.46 -18.92
C LYS A 283 14.14 -13.09 -17.53
N ILE A 284 14.29 -12.28 -16.47
CA ILE A 284 14.39 -12.77 -15.08
C ILE A 284 13.03 -12.81 -14.39
N TYR A 285 12.14 -11.86 -14.73
CA TYR A 285 10.93 -11.63 -13.92
C TYR A 285 9.62 -11.61 -14.72
N LEU A 286 9.51 -10.80 -15.79
CA LEU A 286 8.24 -10.60 -16.48
C LEU A 286 7.89 -11.74 -17.44
N GLY A 287 8.89 -12.37 -18.06
CA GLY A 287 8.74 -13.28 -19.20
C GLY A 287 8.68 -12.52 -20.53
N GLU A 288 9.09 -13.21 -21.61
CA GLU A 288 9.21 -12.60 -22.95
C GLU A 288 7.88 -12.10 -23.52
N ASN A 289 6.77 -12.76 -23.18
CA ASN A 289 5.42 -12.47 -23.68
C ASN A 289 4.63 -11.48 -22.82
N PHE A 290 5.24 -10.89 -21.78
CA PHE A 290 4.55 -9.93 -20.91
C PHE A 290 4.10 -8.70 -21.69
N ARG A 291 2.82 -8.29 -21.46
CA ARG A 291 2.22 -7.05 -21.98
C ARG A 291 1.46 -6.36 -20.85
N MET A 292 1.55 -5.05 -20.80
CA MET A 292 0.74 -4.19 -19.90
C MET A 292 -0.72 -4.25 -20.27
#